data_279233cc7c7b4a4bdfacc34b7b1589e0
#
_entry.id   279233cc7c7b4a4bdfacc34b7b1589e0
#
_cell.length_a   1.000
_cell.length_b   1.000
_cell.length_c   1.000
_cell.angle_alpha   90.00
_cell.angle_beta   90.00
_cell.angle_gamma   90.00
#
_symmetry.space_group_name_H-M   'P 1'
#
loop_
_entity.id
_entity.type
_entity.pdbx_description
1 polymer ?
#
loop_
_entity_poly.entity_id
_entity_poly.type
_entity_poly.pdbx_seq_one_letter_code
_entity_poly.pdbx_strand_id
1 'polypeptide(L)'
;MKLLFVSPRYYPYTGGVEYVVKSIAERLVKRGHEVNVLCGKSCINKPEENVINEVSVIRWPVYAPGDAYHIPRMRNSLKRLLLESVKNYDTVHLHSVHSVLTIYSLGTLKDQSIHKVLTPHYHGTGHTFFRRIFWRIWKKYVRNVLTNVNVIHSVSEYEAQLLAMDFGINPVVIEHGVDDWILEVAWNPSDYVMYSGRIEKYKNIHRLANIVKHLNNMGIYLELKVFGEGCFKRKLKRRLDKIGIKYELKPPQTYKEYINYLSRANLFGLLSEKEAFGQTVNEANAIGVPVIVVEPWGLNFKERTRTLITKLSKSDEEVAKEIAAFLEEAKKQPKPEVLSWNQVVDLYFKILYSP
;
A
#
# COMPACT_ATOMS: atom_id res chain seq x y z
N MET A 1 -12.46 13.32 19.43
CA MET A 1 -11.02 13.15 19.68
C MET A 1 -10.23 14.07 18.76
N LYS A 2 -9.03 14.45 19.21
CA LYS A 2 -8.05 15.18 18.40
C LYS A 2 -6.88 14.27 18.08
N LEU A 3 -6.62 14.04 16.78
CA LEU A 3 -5.61 13.12 16.31
C LEU A 3 -4.56 13.83 15.47
N LEU A 4 -3.28 13.52 15.72
CA LEU A 4 -2.17 13.90 14.86
C LEU A 4 -1.69 12.69 14.08
N PHE A 5 -1.82 12.72 12.76
CA PHE A 5 -1.22 11.72 11.88
C PHE A 5 0.14 12.20 11.41
N VAL A 6 1.13 11.32 11.44
CA VAL A 6 2.47 11.59 10.87
C VAL A 6 2.71 10.61 9.73
N SER A 7 2.88 11.12 8.51
CA SER A 7 3.01 10.31 7.31
C SER A 7 4.18 10.78 6.45
N PRO A 8 4.82 9.89 5.67
CA PRO A 8 5.83 10.31 4.69
C PRO A 8 5.33 11.42 3.77
N ARG A 9 4.09 11.28 3.29
CA ARG A 9 3.39 12.20 2.39
C ARG A 9 1.89 12.16 2.63
N TYR A 10 1.19 13.07 1.98
CA TYR A 10 -0.27 13.11 1.95
C TYR A 10 -0.77 13.57 0.56
N TYR A 11 -2.05 13.34 0.27
CA TYR A 11 -2.69 13.81 -0.97
C TYR A 11 -2.29 15.27 -1.30
N PRO A 12 -2.02 15.64 -2.58
CA PRO A 12 -2.33 14.92 -3.83
C PRO A 12 -1.27 13.90 -4.28
N TYR A 13 -0.25 13.60 -3.49
CA TYR A 13 0.62 12.49 -3.83
C TYR A 13 -0.13 11.18 -3.85
N THR A 14 0.12 10.35 -4.85
CA THR A 14 -0.52 9.05 -5.04
C THR A 14 0.44 7.92 -4.67
N GLY A 15 0.05 7.11 -3.71
CA GLY A 15 0.78 5.93 -3.24
C GLY A 15 -0.05 5.17 -2.21
N GLY A 16 0.36 3.97 -1.85
CA GLY A 16 -0.40 3.11 -0.95
C GLY A 16 -0.59 3.72 0.44
N VAL A 17 0.48 4.24 1.05
CA VAL A 17 0.43 4.85 2.39
C VAL A 17 -0.41 6.12 2.38
N GLU A 18 -0.21 6.98 1.37
CA GLU A 18 -0.94 8.24 1.20
C GLU A 18 -2.44 8.00 1.05
N TYR A 19 -2.81 6.97 0.28
CA TYR A 19 -4.21 6.57 0.11
C TYR A 19 -4.83 6.10 1.42
N VAL A 20 -4.12 5.25 2.18
CA VAL A 20 -4.57 4.75 3.49
C VAL A 20 -4.77 5.90 4.48
N VAL A 21 -3.77 6.77 4.64
CA VAL A 21 -3.84 7.92 5.57
C VAL A 21 -4.99 8.85 5.21
N LYS A 22 -5.17 9.15 3.91
CA LYS A 22 -6.29 9.94 3.41
C LYS A 22 -7.63 9.28 3.73
N SER A 23 -7.76 7.99 3.41
CA SER A 23 -9.02 7.24 3.60
C SER A 23 -9.47 7.21 5.06
N ILE A 24 -8.54 7.11 5.99
CA ILE A 24 -8.81 7.11 7.43
C ILE A 24 -9.09 8.55 7.91
N ALA A 25 -8.21 9.51 7.60
CA ALA A 25 -8.30 10.88 8.09
C ALA A 25 -9.62 11.55 7.70
N GLU A 26 -10.02 11.46 6.42
CA GLU A 26 -11.26 12.07 5.93
C GLU A 26 -12.52 11.43 6.56
N ARG A 27 -12.49 10.13 6.86
CA ARG A 27 -13.63 9.46 7.53
C ARG A 27 -13.72 9.82 9.01
N LEU A 28 -12.58 10.01 9.65
CA LEU A 28 -12.54 10.48 11.04
C LEU A 28 -13.11 11.89 11.16
N VAL A 29 -12.73 12.79 10.25
CA VAL A 29 -13.28 14.16 10.21
C VAL A 29 -14.79 14.15 9.97
N LYS A 30 -15.28 13.36 9.02
CA LYS A 30 -16.72 13.18 8.78
C LYS A 30 -17.50 12.66 9.99
N ARG A 31 -16.81 12.00 10.93
CA ARG A 31 -17.39 11.51 12.20
C ARG A 31 -17.25 12.53 13.35
N GLY A 32 -16.85 13.75 13.05
CA GLY A 32 -16.73 14.86 14.03
C GLY A 32 -15.42 14.85 14.84
N HIS A 33 -14.37 14.14 14.38
CA HIS A 33 -13.07 14.19 15.02
C HIS A 33 -12.18 15.24 14.35
N GLU A 34 -11.31 15.87 15.14
CA GLU A 34 -10.31 16.79 14.63
C GLU A 34 -9.07 15.99 14.22
N VAL A 35 -8.69 16.06 12.93
CA VAL A 35 -7.54 15.33 12.40
C VAL A 35 -6.57 16.29 11.73
N ASN A 36 -5.34 16.29 12.22
CA ASN A 36 -4.22 17.00 11.61
C ASN A 36 -3.21 16.01 11.05
N VAL A 37 -2.70 16.29 9.85
CA VAL A 37 -1.70 15.44 9.18
C VAL A 37 -0.40 16.21 9.03
N LEU A 38 0.66 15.77 9.70
CA LEU A 38 2.03 16.21 9.48
C LEU A 38 2.67 15.30 8.43
N CYS A 39 3.06 15.85 7.28
CA CYS A 39 3.66 15.07 6.20
C CYS A 39 4.87 15.77 5.57
N GLY A 40 5.73 15.00 4.90
CA GLY A 40 6.87 15.51 4.17
C GLY A 40 6.50 16.10 2.81
N LYS A 41 7.16 17.21 2.43
CA LYS A 41 7.15 17.76 1.09
C LYS A 41 8.57 18.16 0.69
N SER A 42 9.05 17.62 -0.44
CA SER A 42 10.30 18.06 -1.05
C SER A 42 10.09 19.39 -1.79
N CYS A 43 11.21 20.09 -2.09
CA CYS A 43 11.20 21.34 -2.85
C CYS A 43 10.50 22.53 -2.19
N ILE A 44 10.30 22.49 -0.87
CA ILE A 44 9.90 23.64 -0.06
C ILE A 44 10.98 23.97 0.97
N ASN A 45 11.09 25.25 1.37
CA ASN A 45 12.09 25.72 2.32
C ASN A 45 11.54 26.01 3.72
N LYS A 46 10.24 26.17 3.83
CA LYS A 46 9.50 26.41 5.10
C LYS A 46 8.25 25.53 5.13
N PRO A 47 7.71 25.26 6.32
CA PRO A 47 6.43 24.55 6.44
C PRO A 47 5.31 25.27 5.70
N GLU A 48 4.39 24.51 5.15
CA GLU A 48 3.15 24.98 4.52
C GLU A 48 1.96 24.33 5.20
N GLU A 49 0.92 25.11 5.45
CA GLU A 49 -0.32 24.63 6.03
C GLU A 49 -1.47 24.83 5.04
N ASN A 50 -2.32 23.84 4.93
CA ASN A 50 -3.53 23.92 4.12
C ASN A 50 -4.60 22.95 4.67
N VAL A 51 -5.84 23.14 4.24
CA VAL A 51 -6.94 22.23 4.54
C VAL A 51 -7.33 21.49 3.27
N ILE A 52 -7.44 20.18 3.34
CA ILE A 52 -7.80 19.30 2.23
C ILE A 52 -8.93 18.38 2.70
N ASN A 53 -10.11 18.52 2.10
CA ASN A 53 -11.29 17.74 2.49
C ASN A 53 -11.52 17.76 4.02
N GLU A 54 -11.49 18.95 4.60
CA GLU A 54 -11.66 19.23 6.02
C GLU A 54 -10.53 18.70 6.94
N VAL A 55 -9.51 18.05 6.40
CA VAL A 55 -8.30 17.63 7.12
C VAL A 55 -7.26 18.74 7.09
N SER A 56 -6.77 19.15 8.27
CA SER A 56 -5.66 20.11 8.39
C SER A 56 -4.33 19.44 8.07
N VAL A 57 -3.57 19.99 7.12
CA VAL A 57 -2.33 19.38 6.62
C VAL A 57 -1.15 20.31 6.81
N ILE A 58 -0.15 19.87 7.56
CA ILE A 58 1.14 20.55 7.73
C ILE A 58 2.17 19.82 6.86
N ARG A 59 2.66 20.50 5.82
CA ARG A 59 3.70 19.98 4.94
C ARG A 59 5.06 20.44 5.41
N TRP A 60 5.88 19.52 5.89
CA TRP A 60 7.21 19.81 6.41
C TRP A 60 8.28 19.67 5.32
N PRO A 61 9.28 20.59 5.26
CA PRO A 61 10.40 20.46 4.35
C PRO A 61 11.19 19.18 4.60
N VAL A 62 11.35 18.35 3.57
CA VAL A 62 12.14 17.11 3.65
C VAL A 62 13.11 17.01 2.47
N TYR A 63 14.22 16.31 2.69
CA TYR A 63 15.07 15.80 1.64
C TYR A 63 14.65 14.34 1.35
N ALA A 64 14.21 14.06 0.12
CA ALA A 64 13.67 12.77 -0.28
C ALA A 64 14.38 12.22 -1.53
N PRO A 65 15.61 11.68 -1.41
CA PRO A 65 16.38 11.18 -2.53
C PRO A 65 15.69 9.97 -3.18
N GLY A 66 15.47 10.06 -4.49
CA GLY A 66 14.72 9.03 -5.21
C GLY A 66 13.35 8.79 -4.64
N ASP A 67 12.74 9.84 -4.12
CA ASP A 67 11.39 9.86 -3.57
C ASP A 67 11.18 8.93 -2.36
N ALA A 68 12.24 8.73 -1.57
CA ALA A 68 12.29 7.84 -0.43
C ALA A 68 12.87 8.52 0.82
N TYR A 69 12.76 7.85 1.96
CA TYR A 69 13.33 8.20 3.27
C TYR A 69 12.76 9.45 3.92
N HIS A 70 12.32 10.47 3.24
CA HIS A 70 11.69 11.71 3.76
C HIS A 70 12.43 12.26 4.98
N ILE A 71 13.70 12.65 4.80
CA ILE A 71 14.59 13.14 5.86
C ILE A 71 14.16 14.57 6.22
N PRO A 72 13.69 14.87 7.45
CA PRO A 72 13.22 16.19 7.80
C PRO A 72 14.35 17.21 7.83
N ARG A 73 14.12 18.36 7.23
CA ARG A 73 14.92 19.58 7.40
C ARG A 73 14.40 20.35 8.63
N MET A 74 15.12 21.37 9.05
CA MET A 74 14.72 22.22 10.20
C MET A 74 14.34 21.40 11.45
N ARG A 75 15.16 20.42 11.82
CA ARG A 75 14.85 19.42 12.85
C ARG A 75 14.51 20.05 14.22
N ASN A 76 15.22 21.13 14.62
CA ASN A 76 14.95 21.80 15.90
C ASN A 76 13.56 22.46 15.92
N SER A 77 13.15 23.08 14.82
CA SER A 77 11.81 23.66 14.67
C SER A 77 10.73 22.57 14.64
N LEU A 78 10.99 21.44 13.95
CA LEU A 78 10.09 20.28 13.97
C LEU A 78 9.94 19.70 15.38
N LYS A 79 11.06 19.55 16.09
CA LYS A 79 11.04 19.07 17.49
C LYS A 79 10.19 19.97 18.37
N ARG A 80 10.36 21.29 18.25
CA ARG A 80 9.57 22.27 19.00
C ARG A 80 8.08 22.16 18.66
N LEU A 81 7.74 22.17 17.36
CA LEU A 81 6.36 21.98 16.91
C LEU A 81 5.72 20.74 17.53
N LEU A 82 6.39 19.58 17.43
CA LEU A 82 5.87 18.32 17.97
C LEU A 82 5.65 18.37 19.47
N LEU A 83 6.62 18.91 20.26
CA LEU A 83 6.53 18.95 21.72
C LEU A 83 5.50 19.98 22.23
N GLU A 84 5.28 21.07 21.50
CA GLU A 84 4.28 22.08 21.83
C GLU A 84 2.87 21.61 21.43
N SER A 85 2.74 21.06 20.22
CA SER A 85 1.43 20.68 19.68
C SER A 85 0.86 19.40 20.30
N VAL A 86 1.72 18.44 20.67
CA VAL A 86 1.28 17.12 21.16
C VAL A 86 0.35 17.18 22.37
N LYS A 87 0.48 18.20 23.19
CA LYS A 87 -0.38 18.44 24.38
C LYS A 87 -1.86 18.69 24.02
N ASN A 88 -2.13 19.02 22.76
CA ASN A 88 -3.48 19.31 22.26
C ASN A 88 -4.13 18.10 21.57
N TYR A 89 -3.45 16.95 21.53
CA TYR A 89 -3.96 15.74 20.88
C TYR A 89 -4.19 14.62 21.89
N ASP A 90 -5.18 13.79 21.60
CA ASP A 90 -5.46 12.58 22.37
C ASP A 90 -4.56 11.43 21.90
N THR A 91 -4.29 11.35 20.60
CA THR A 91 -3.51 10.27 19.98
C THR A 91 -2.62 10.81 18.86
N VAL A 92 -1.42 10.25 18.75
CA VAL A 92 -0.54 10.41 17.58
C VAL A 92 -0.46 9.07 16.84
N HIS A 93 -0.90 9.05 15.58
CA HIS A 93 -0.81 7.88 14.72
C HIS A 93 0.26 8.07 13.65
N LEU A 94 1.32 7.27 13.71
CA LEU A 94 2.49 7.37 12.84
C LEU A 94 2.42 6.29 11.75
N HIS A 95 2.79 6.64 10.52
CA HIS A 95 2.76 5.74 9.36
C HIS A 95 4.14 5.61 8.72
N SER A 96 4.54 4.39 8.41
CA SER A 96 5.75 3.98 7.68
C SER A 96 7.07 4.10 8.46
N VAL A 97 7.63 2.95 8.83
CA VAL A 97 8.99 2.86 9.44
C VAL A 97 10.12 3.16 8.45
N HIS A 98 9.81 3.24 7.15
CA HIS A 98 10.78 3.60 6.12
C HIS A 98 10.99 5.11 5.98
N SER A 99 10.18 5.92 6.65
CA SER A 99 10.27 7.39 6.65
C SER A 99 11.08 7.89 7.84
N VAL A 100 12.13 8.65 7.57
CA VAL A 100 12.92 9.30 8.65
C VAL A 100 12.07 10.33 9.39
N LEU A 101 11.18 11.05 8.71
CA LEU A 101 10.23 11.98 9.35
C LEU A 101 9.39 11.26 10.41
N THR A 102 8.82 10.12 10.06
CA THR A 102 7.97 9.33 10.97
C THR A 102 8.76 8.85 12.20
N ILE A 103 9.92 8.24 11.97
CA ILE A 103 10.74 7.68 13.06
C ILE A 103 11.39 8.79 13.91
N TYR A 104 11.78 9.92 13.31
CA TYR A 104 12.24 11.09 14.03
C TYR A 104 11.14 11.67 14.93
N SER A 105 9.91 11.76 14.42
CA SER A 105 8.75 12.23 15.21
C SER A 105 8.46 11.30 16.38
N LEU A 106 8.46 9.98 16.15
CA LEU A 106 8.29 8.98 17.20
C LEU A 106 9.38 9.10 18.28
N GLY A 107 10.66 9.19 17.88
CA GLY A 107 11.78 9.38 18.80
C GLY A 107 11.72 10.72 19.58
N THR A 108 11.19 11.77 18.97
CA THR A 108 10.96 13.07 19.63
C THR A 108 9.88 12.97 20.73
N LEU A 109 8.85 12.16 20.47
CA LEU A 109 7.71 11.99 21.38
C LEU A 109 7.88 10.85 22.39
N LYS A 110 9.04 10.22 22.46
CA LYS A 110 9.27 9.01 23.29
C LYS A 110 8.87 9.21 24.74
N ASP A 111 9.24 10.36 25.34
CA ASP A 111 9.02 10.67 26.75
C ASP A 111 7.69 11.42 27.03
N GLN A 112 6.84 11.57 26.00
CA GLN A 112 5.54 12.22 26.14
C GLN A 112 4.47 11.17 26.48
N SER A 113 3.55 11.52 27.37
CA SER A 113 2.45 10.65 27.83
C SER A 113 1.31 10.48 26.83
N ILE A 114 1.43 11.04 25.63
CA ILE A 114 0.43 10.89 24.56
C ILE A 114 0.31 9.42 24.11
N HIS A 115 -0.90 8.99 23.78
CA HIS A 115 -1.13 7.68 23.17
C HIS A 115 -0.52 7.61 21.76
N LYS A 116 0.37 6.66 21.53
CA LYS A 116 1.13 6.50 20.28
C LYS A 116 0.74 5.21 19.57
N VAL A 117 0.23 5.36 18.37
CA VAL A 117 -0.07 4.25 17.44
C VAL A 117 0.91 4.29 16.28
N LEU A 118 1.40 3.15 15.85
CA LEU A 118 2.27 3.05 14.67
C LEU A 118 1.74 2.00 13.71
N THR A 119 1.52 2.39 12.45
CA THR A 119 1.34 1.47 11.32
C THR A 119 2.62 1.45 10.49
N PRO A 120 3.45 0.41 10.58
CA PRO A 120 4.78 0.36 9.99
C PRO A 120 4.80 0.37 8.46
N HIS A 121 3.80 -0.20 7.80
CA HIS A 121 3.81 -0.49 6.35
C HIS A 121 5.09 -1.21 5.94
N TYR A 122 5.45 -2.22 6.72
CA TYR A 122 6.71 -2.92 6.63
C TYR A 122 6.67 -4.07 5.64
N HIS A 123 7.59 -4.10 4.70
CA HIS A 123 7.70 -5.15 3.67
C HIS A 123 9.08 -5.84 3.69
N GLY A 124 9.76 -5.84 4.83
CA GLY A 124 11.07 -6.47 5.00
C GLY A 124 12.24 -5.54 4.66
N THR A 125 12.99 -5.86 3.63
CA THR A 125 14.23 -5.16 3.28
C THR A 125 14.06 -4.22 2.09
N GLY A 126 15.05 -3.33 1.87
CA GLY A 126 15.11 -2.49 0.67
C GLY A 126 15.23 -3.27 -0.64
N HIS A 127 14.71 -2.71 -1.74
CA HIS A 127 14.66 -3.35 -3.07
C HIS A 127 16.01 -3.34 -3.83
N THR A 128 17.04 -2.60 -3.34
CA THR A 128 18.36 -2.54 -3.96
C THR A 128 19.44 -2.91 -2.93
N PHE A 129 20.64 -3.30 -3.42
CA PHE A 129 21.76 -3.67 -2.56
C PHE A 129 22.09 -2.58 -1.52
N PHE A 130 22.26 -1.32 -1.95
CA PHE A 130 22.53 -0.18 -1.06
C PHE A 130 21.40 0.06 -0.06
N ARG A 131 20.14 -0.04 -0.50
CA ARG A 131 18.98 0.09 0.40
C ARG A 131 18.91 -1.03 1.43
N ARG A 132 19.41 -2.25 1.12
CA ARG A 132 19.49 -3.35 2.10
C ARG A 132 20.53 -3.06 3.19
N ILE A 133 21.70 -2.52 2.81
CA ILE A 133 22.75 -2.15 3.78
C ILE A 133 22.23 -1.02 4.67
N PHE A 134 21.71 0.04 4.10
CA PHE A 134 21.12 1.15 4.86
C PHE A 134 20.02 0.66 5.80
N TRP A 135 19.14 -0.22 5.32
CA TRP A 135 18.06 -0.78 6.13
C TRP A 135 18.60 -1.60 7.33
N ARG A 136 19.68 -2.33 7.16
CA ARG A 136 20.31 -3.09 8.26
C ARG A 136 20.76 -2.20 9.42
N ILE A 137 21.29 -1.01 9.11
CA ILE A 137 21.68 -0.01 10.11
C ILE A 137 20.44 0.67 10.69
N TRP A 138 19.52 1.11 9.82
CA TRP A 138 18.30 1.81 10.19
C TRP A 138 17.39 0.97 11.10
N LYS A 139 17.31 -0.31 10.85
CA LYS A 139 16.53 -1.28 11.64
C LYS A 139 16.91 -1.28 13.13
N LYS A 140 18.20 -1.09 13.47
CA LYS A 140 18.63 -0.97 14.87
C LYS A 140 18.04 0.27 15.55
N TYR A 141 18.03 1.39 14.83
CA TYR A 141 17.44 2.62 15.35
C TYR A 141 15.92 2.52 15.48
N VAL A 142 15.25 1.96 14.47
CA VAL A 142 13.82 1.69 14.51
C VAL A 142 13.46 0.82 15.73
N ARG A 143 14.19 -0.26 15.98
CA ARG A 143 13.95 -1.13 17.13
C ARG A 143 13.93 -0.36 18.45
N ASN A 144 14.86 0.57 18.65
CA ASN A 144 14.96 1.35 19.89
C ASN A 144 13.77 2.30 20.10
N VAL A 145 13.15 2.82 19.03
CA VAL A 145 12.03 3.74 19.20
C VAL A 145 10.69 3.01 19.26
N LEU A 146 10.60 1.77 18.75
CA LEU A 146 9.39 0.95 18.81
C LEU A 146 8.95 0.60 20.24
N THR A 147 9.87 0.56 21.20
CA THR A 147 9.57 0.31 22.63
C THR A 147 8.70 1.40 23.27
N ASN A 148 8.58 2.57 22.63
CA ASN A 148 7.80 3.72 23.13
C ASN A 148 6.45 3.88 22.44
N VAL A 149 5.98 2.87 21.73
CA VAL A 149 4.68 2.85 21.04
C VAL A 149 3.69 2.08 21.90
N ASN A 150 2.49 2.63 22.08
CA ASN A 150 1.44 1.97 22.86
C ASN A 150 0.79 0.83 22.05
N VAL A 151 0.51 1.08 20.78
CA VAL A 151 -0.10 0.08 19.88
C VAL A 151 0.64 0.05 18.55
N ILE A 152 1.10 -1.13 18.14
CA ILE A 152 1.64 -1.35 16.80
C ILE A 152 0.59 -2.11 16.00
N HIS A 153 0.19 -1.53 14.88
CA HIS A 153 -0.82 -2.06 13.97
C HIS A 153 -0.17 -2.55 12.68
N SER A 154 -0.46 -3.77 12.28
CA SER A 154 -0.08 -4.36 11.01
C SER A 154 -1.25 -4.39 10.03
N VAL A 155 -0.97 -4.15 8.77
CA VAL A 155 -1.99 -4.16 7.70
C VAL A 155 -2.23 -5.55 7.11
N SER A 156 -1.45 -6.55 7.57
CA SER A 156 -1.58 -7.94 7.12
C SER A 156 -0.87 -8.92 8.05
N GLU A 157 -1.26 -10.19 8.01
CA GLU A 157 -0.58 -11.27 8.72
C GLU A 157 0.89 -11.43 8.25
N TYR A 158 1.16 -11.23 6.98
CA TYR A 158 2.53 -11.28 6.46
C TYR A 158 3.41 -10.16 7.03
N GLU A 159 2.89 -8.94 7.11
CA GLU A 159 3.60 -7.83 7.77
C GLU A 159 3.81 -8.13 9.25
N ALA A 160 2.81 -8.70 9.94
CA ALA A 160 2.91 -9.08 11.34
C ALA A 160 4.03 -10.11 11.56
N GLN A 161 4.11 -11.14 10.72
CA GLN A 161 5.19 -12.13 10.76
C GLN A 161 6.56 -11.48 10.56
N LEU A 162 6.70 -10.56 9.61
CA LEU A 162 7.95 -9.83 9.38
C LEU A 162 8.34 -8.96 10.59
N LEU A 163 7.38 -8.32 11.25
CA LEU A 163 7.60 -7.52 12.45
C LEU A 163 8.02 -8.41 13.65
N ALA A 164 7.40 -9.57 13.80
CA ALA A 164 7.77 -10.54 14.81
C ALA A 164 9.22 -11.05 14.59
N MET A 165 9.55 -11.46 13.37
CA MET A 165 10.88 -11.96 13.01
C MET A 165 11.98 -10.90 13.16
N ASP A 166 11.69 -9.68 12.74
CA ASP A 166 12.70 -8.63 12.61
C ASP A 166 12.85 -7.78 13.87
N PHE A 167 11.78 -7.62 14.65
CA PHE A 167 11.74 -6.72 15.81
C PHE A 167 11.28 -7.42 17.10
N GLY A 168 10.74 -8.63 17.04
CA GLY A 168 10.19 -9.35 18.20
C GLY A 168 8.85 -8.78 18.67
N ILE A 169 8.04 -8.23 17.74
CA ILE A 169 6.79 -7.52 18.03
C ILE A 169 5.61 -8.31 17.47
N ASN A 170 4.57 -8.46 18.28
CA ASN A 170 3.28 -9.01 17.86
C ASN A 170 2.28 -7.86 17.71
N PRO A 171 2.07 -7.33 16.49
CA PRO A 171 1.15 -6.22 16.26
C PRO A 171 -0.30 -6.69 16.26
N VAL A 172 -1.22 -5.74 16.44
CA VAL A 172 -2.63 -5.95 16.10
C VAL A 172 -2.77 -5.95 14.59
N VAL A 173 -3.49 -6.92 14.02
CA VAL A 173 -3.71 -7.00 12.57
C VAL A 173 -5.10 -6.48 12.24
N ILE A 174 -5.17 -5.46 11.40
CA ILE A 174 -6.40 -4.94 10.80
C ILE A 174 -6.10 -4.67 9.33
N GLU A 175 -6.75 -5.38 8.44
CA GLU A 175 -6.55 -5.20 7.00
C GLU A 175 -7.07 -3.84 6.51
N HIS A 176 -6.59 -3.42 5.36
CA HIS A 176 -7.10 -2.22 4.69
C HIS A 176 -8.52 -2.45 4.17
N GLY A 177 -9.32 -1.37 4.18
CA GLY A 177 -10.62 -1.36 3.54
C GLY A 177 -10.58 -0.91 2.07
N VAL A 178 -11.76 -0.89 1.48
CA VAL A 178 -12.06 -0.23 0.21
C VAL A 178 -13.16 0.83 0.43
N ASP A 179 -13.32 1.76 -0.51
CA ASP A 179 -14.45 2.70 -0.47
C ASP A 179 -15.77 1.94 -0.65
N ASP A 180 -16.80 2.32 0.12
CA ASP A 180 -18.08 1.60 0.18
C ASP A 180 -18.72 1.41 -1.21
N TRP A 181 -18.63 2.43 -2.06
CA TRP A 181 -19.17 2.36 -3.43
C TRP A 181 -18.51 1.28 -4.31
N ILE A 182 -17.27 0.85 -4.00
CA ILE A 182 -16.58 -0.23 -4.74
C ILE A 182 -17.23 -1.58 -4.46
N LEU A 183 -17.77 -1.76 -3.25
CA LEU A 183 -18.46 -2.99 -2.87
C LEU A 183 -19.72 -3.23 -3.71
N GLU A 184 -20.29 -2.18 -4.28
CA GLU A 184 -21.47 -2.23 -5.14
C GLU A 184 -21.12 -2.42 -6.63
N VAL A 185 -19.84 -2.28 -7.00
CA VAL A 185 -19.40 -2.47 -8.38
C VAL A 185 -19.47 -3.94 -8.76
N ALA A 186 -20.15 -4.24 -9.86
CA ALA A 186 -20.22 -5.59 -10.41
C ALA A 186 -19.03 -5.88 -11.33
N TRP A 187 -18.50 -7.09 -11.25
CA TRP A 187 -17.54 -7.61 -12.21
C TRP A 187 -18.23 -7.96 -13.52
N ASN A 188 -17.77 -7.37 -14.62
CA ASN A 188 -18.27 -7.60 -15.98
C ASN A 188 -17.08 -7.76 -16.94
N PRO A 189 -16.50 -8.97 -17.05
CA PRO A 189 -15.21 -9.20 -17.70
C PRO A 189 -15.21 -8.91 -19.19
N SER A 190 -14.09 -8.38 -19.66
CA SER A 190 -13.67 -8.24 -21.05
C SER A 190 -12.35 -9.02 -21.24
N ASP A 191 -11.88 -9.13 -22.46
CA ASP A 191 -10.76 -10.01 -22.83
C ASP A 191 -9.38 -9.38 -22.52
N TYR A 192 -9.11 -9.03 -21.24
CA TYR A 192 -7.80 -8.56 -20.83
C TYR A 192 -7.41 -8.92 -19.39
N VAL A 193 -6.10 -9.08 -19.23
CA VAL A 193 -5.42 -9.13 -17.92
C VAL A 193 -5.00 -7.71 -17.54
N MET A 194 -5.24 -7.31 -16.31
CA MET A 194 -4.90 -5.97 -15.82
C MET A 194 -3.77 -6.01 -14.78
N TYR A 195 -2.89 -5.04 -14.86
CA TYR A 195 -1.95 -4.63 -13.82
C TYR A 195 -2.11 -3.14 -13.53
N SER A 196 -2.07 -2.76 -12.26
CA SER A 196 -2.03 -1.36 -11.85
C SER A 196 -1.03 -1.15 -10.72
N GLY A 197 -0.16 -0.13 -10.86
CA GLY A 197 0.84 0.22 -9.87
C GLY A 197 2.13 0.77 -10.45
N ARG A 198 3.15 0.95 -9.61
CA ARG A 198 4.46 1.44 -10.06
C ARG A 198 5.13 0.45 -11.01
N ILE A 199 5.64 0.94 -12.13
CA ILE A 199 6.33 0.10 -13.12
C ILE A 199 7.81 -0.02 -12.73
N GLU A 200 8.09 -0.99 -11.86
CA GLU A 200 9.44 -1.31 -11.36
C GLU A 200 9.78 -2.78 -11.65
N LYS A 201 11.10 -3.12 -11.68
CA LYS A 201 11.55 -4.45 -12.04
C LYS A 201 10.97 -5.56 -11.14
N TYR A 202 10.96 -5.34 -9.82
CA TYR A 202 10.48 -6.29 -8.82
C TYR A 202 8.96 -6.56 -8.86
N LYS A 203 8.21 -5.76 -9.62
CA LYS A 203 6.77 -5.96 -9.87
C LYS A 203 6.48 -7.06 -10.89
N ASN A 204 7.51 -7.54 -11.59
CA ASN A 204 7.44 -8.69 -12.50
C ASN A 204 6.36 -8.61 -13.61
N ILE A 205 6.01 -7.39 -14.06
CA ILE A 205 4.99 -7.19 -15.12
C ILE A 205 5.38 -7.91 -16.41
N HIS A 206 6.69 -8.03 -16.69
CA HIS A 206 7.18 -8.76 -17.85
C HIS A 206 6.88 -10.26 -17.78
N ARG A 207 6.80 -10.86 -16.58
CA ARG A 207 6.37 -12.25 -16.39
C ARG A 207 4.87 -12.39 -16.67
N LEU A 208 4.07 -11.42 -16.18
CA LEU A 208 2.64 -11.40 -16.50
C LEU A 208 2.39 -11.36 -18.00
N ALA A 209 3.21 -10.61 -18.76
CA ALA A 209 3.13 -10.59 -20.22
C ALA A 209 3.48 -11.95 -20.88
N ASN A 210 4.51 -12.63 -20.38
CA ASN A 210 4.83 -13.99 -20.87
C ASN A 210 3.69 -14.97 -20.56
N ILE A 211 3.10 -14.88 -19.37
CA ILE A 211 1.94 -15.69 -18.97
C ILE A 211 0.78 -15.45 -19.93
N VAL A 212 0.47 -14.18 -20.26
CA VAL A 212 -0.57 -13.84 -21.24
C VAL A 212 -0.26 -14.47 -22.60
N LYS A 213 1.01 -14.47 -23.04
CA LYS A 213 1.42 -15.15 -24.27
C LYS A 213 1.12 -16.65 -24.22
N HIS A 214 1.44 -17.32 -23.11
CA HIS A 214 1.15 -18.76 -22.97
C HIS A 214 -0.35 -19.03 -22.94
N LEU A 215 -1.17 -18.19 -22.28
CA LEU A 215 -2.63 -18.30 -22.32
C LEU A 215 -3.17 -18.17 -23.76
N ASN A 216 -2.67 -17.20 -24.52
CA ASN A 216 -3.06 -17.02 -25.93
C ASN A 216 -2.70 -18.22 -26.78
N ASN A 217 -1.53 -18.86 -26.55
CA ASN A 217 -1.13 -20.09 -27.23
C ASN A 217 -2.02 -21.30 -26.87
N MET A 218 -2.69 -21.24 -25.70
CA MET A 218 -3.67 -22.24 -25.24
C MET A 218 -5.11 -21.94 -25.73
N GLY A 219 -5.29 -20.90 -26.55
CA GLY A 219 -6.60 -20.50 -27.09
C GLY A 219 -7.40 -19.57 -26.19
N ILE A 220 -6.81 -19.08 -25.08
CA ILE A 220 -7.41 -18.10 -24.17
C ILE A 220 -6.87 -16.70 -24.54
N TYR A 221 -7.53 -16.05 -25.49
CA TYR A 221 -7.06 -14.80 -26.08
C TYR A 221 -7.32 -13.60 -25.16
N LEU A 222 -6.26 -13.08 -24.54
CA LEU A 222 -6.31 -11.95 -23.64
C LEU A 222 -5.27 -10.89 -24.06
N GLU A 223 -5.63 -9.63 -23.88
CA GLU A 223 -4.75 -8.46 -23.96
C GLU A 223 -4.14 -8.15 -22.60
N LEU A 224 -2.97 -7.51 -22.53
CA LEU A 224 -2.41 -7.01 -21.28
C LEU A 224 -2.58 -5.49 -21.16
N LYS A 225 -3.31 -5.02 -20.13
CA LYS A 225 -3.43 -3.59 -19.81
C LYS A 225 -2.63 -3.26 -18.55
N VAL A 226 -1.69 -2.34 -18.72
CA VAL A 226 -0.77 -1.89 -17.64
C VAL A 226 -1.01 -0.41 -17.36
N PHE A 227 -1.39 -0.09 -16.13
CA PHE A 227 -1.61 1.27 -15.66
C PHE A 227 -0.55 1.67 -14.65
N GLY A 228 0.17 2.76 -14.93
CA GLY A 228 1.18 3.27 -14.00
C GLY A 228 2.38 3.95 -14.66
N GLU A 229 3.27 4.40 -13.79
CA GLU A 229 4.57 4.99 -14.15
C GLU A 229 5.69 4.35 -13.33
N GLY A 230 6.94 4.52 -13.77
CA GLY A 230 8.10 4.04 -13.05
C GLY A 230 9.35 3.89 -13.91
N CYS A 231 10.49 3.75 -13.25
CA CYS A 231 11.81 3.74 -13.90
C CYS A 231 12.01 2.54 -14.87
N PHE A 232 11.22 1.49 -14.71
CA PHE A 232 11.30 0.30 -15.58
C PHE A 232 10.42 0.39 -16.84
N LYS A 233 9.58 1.43 -17.01
CA LYS A 233 8.60 1.54 -18.12
C LYS A 233 9.22 1.38 -19.51
N ARG A 234 10.35 2.05 -19.78
CA ARG A 234 11.05 1.94 -21.07
C ARG A 234 11.54 0.52 -21.37
N LYS A 235 12.09 -0.15 -20.33
CA LYS A 235 12.57 -1.54 -20.48
C LYS A 235 11.40 -2.51 -20.62
N LEU A 236 10.33 -2.26 -19.90
CA LEU A 236 9.09 -3.05 -20.01
C LEU A 236 8.54 -2.96 -21.43
N LYS A 237 8.37 -1.76 -22.00
CA LYS A 237 7.89 -1.56 -23.37
C LYS A 237 8.70 -2.38 -24.38
N ARG A 238 10.02 -2.29 -24.34
CA ARG A 238 10.91 -3.08 -25.26
C ARG A 238 10.71 -4.59 -25.11
N ARG A 239 10.39 -5.07 -23.91
CA ARG A 239 10.11 -6.50 -23.69
C ARG A 239 8.75 -6.89 -24.23
N LEU A 240 7.72 -6.07 -24.00
CA LEU A 240 6.37 -6.31 -24.51
C LEU A 240 6.36 -6.37 -26.06
N ASP A 241 7.05 -5.43 -26.70
CA ASP A 241 7.21 -5.42 -28.16
C ASP A 241 7.84 -6.74 -28.68
N LYS A 242 8.81 -7.32 -27.94
CA LYS A 242 9.45 -8.60 -28.30
C LYS A 242 8.59 -9.84 -28.02
N ILE A 243 7.74 -9.79 -27.00
CA ILE A 243 6.86 -10.91 -26.62
C ILE A 243 5.77 -11.12 -27.69
N GLY A 244 5.33 -10.04 -28.34
CA GLY A 244 4.38 -10.09 -29.46
C GLY A 244 2.93 -10.33 -29.03
N ILE A 245 2.55 -9.90 -27.84
CA ILE A 245 1.15 -9.88 -27.39
C ILE A 245 0.51 -8.50 -27.63
N LYS A 246 -0.81 -8.46 -27.70
CA LYS A 246 -1.54 -7.20 -27.66
C LYS A 246 -1.47 -6.60 -26.26
N TYR A 247 -1.07 -5.31 -26.14
CA TYR A 247 -0.97 -4.65 -24.85
C TYR A 247 -1.25 -3.17 -24.93
N GLU A 248 -1.63 -2.59 -23.78
CA GLU A 248 -1.73 -1.14 -23.56
C GLU A 248 -0.88 -0.72 -22.36
N LEU A 249 -0.07 0.34 -22.51
CA LEU A 249 0.66 1.00 -21.42
C LEU A 249 0.05 2.39 -21.20
N LYS A 250 -0.70 2.56 -20.12
CA LYS A 250 -1.38 3.82 -19.78
C LYS A 250 -0.75 4.48 -18.54
N PRO A 251 -0.77 5.82 -18.45
CA PRO A 251 -0.44 6.52 -17.21
C PRO A 251 -1.44 6.14 -16.10
N PRO A 252 -1.16 6.51 -14.83
CA PRO A 252 -2.14 6.41 -13.77
C PRO A 252 -3.44 7.13 -14.17
N GLN A 253 -4.57 6.49 -13.91
CA GLN A 253 -5.90 6.98 -14.20
C GLN A 253 -6.51 7.64 -12.97
N THR A 254 -7.60 8.38 -13.13
CA THR A 254 -8.44 8.77 -12.00
C THR A 254 -8.97 7.53 -11.30
N TYR A 255 -9.27 7.62 -10.01
CA TYR A 255 -9.70 6.45 -9.24
C TYR A 255 -10.97 5.78 -9.81
N LYS A 256 -11.93 6.58 -10.27
CA LYS A 256 -13.15 6.06 -10.92
C LYS A 256 -12.87 5.33 -12.23
N GLU A 257 -12.01 5.90 -13.07
CA GLU A 257 -11.60 5.24 -14.33
C GLU A 257 -10.83 3.95 -14.05
N TYR A 258 -9.91 3.97 -13.07
CA TYR A 258 -9.18 2.79 -12.64
C TYR A 258 -10.14 1.66 -12.20
N ILE A 259 -11.11 1.94 -11.35
CA ILE A 259 -12.12 0.96 -10.91
C ILE A 259 -12.98 0.48 -12.08
N ASN A 260 -13.34 1.36 -13.01
CA ASN A 260 -14.07 0.94 -14.23
C ASN A 260 -13.24 -0.02 -15.10
N TYR A 261 -11.94 0.25 -15.28
CA TYR A 261 -11.06 -0.72 -15.96
C TYR A 261 -10.92 -2.01 -15.14
N LEU A 262 -10.75 -1.91 -13.84
CA LEU A 262 -10.58 -3.07 -12.97
C LEU A 262 -11.82 -3.99 -13.01
N SER A 263 -13.02 -3.43 -12.93
CA SER A 263 -14.27 -4.20 -12.97
C SER A 263 -14.50 -4.96 -14.28
N ARG A 264 -13.79 -4.58 -15.33
CA ARG A 264 -13.84 -5.23 -16.65
C ARG A 264 -12.64 -6.15 -16.95
N ALA A 265 -11.69 -6.26 -16.03
CA ALA A 265 -10.59 -7.19 -16.19
C ALA A 265 -11.06 -8.63 -16.06
N ASN A 266 -10.59 -9.53 -16.95
CA ASN A 266 -10.79 -10.97 -16.82
C ASN A 266 -9.98 -11.54 -15.65
N LEU A 267 -8.77 -10.98 -15.47
CA LEU A 267 -7.85 -11.31 -14.39
C LEU A 267 -7.07 -10.05 -13.97
N PHE A 268 -6.89 -9.85 -12.67
CA PHE A 268 -5.93 -8.88 -12.14
C PHE A 268 -4.66 -9.60 -11.67
N GLY A 269 -3.50 -9.18 -12.15
CA GLY A 269 -2.22 -9.82 -11.83
C GLY A 269 -1.26 -8.92 -11.05
N LEU A 270 -0.82 -9.37 -9.86
CA LEU A 270 0.20 -8.70 -9.06
C LEU A 270 1.30 -9.69 -8.63
N LEU A 271 2.34 -9.82 -9.47
CA LEU A 271 3.45 -10.76 -9.26
C LEU A 271 4.66 -10.12 -8.56
N SER A 272 4.41 -9.17 -7.67
CA SER A 272 5.44 -8.42 -6.94
C SER A 272 6.24 -9.32 -6.00
N GLU A 273 7.55 -9.16 -5.96
CA GLU A 273 8.40 -9.88 -4.98
C GLU A 273 8.09 -9.52 -3.53
N LYS A 274 7.58 -8.30 -3.30
CA LYS A 274 7.31 -7.76 -1.96
C LYS A 274 6.14 -6.78 -1.98
N GLU A 275 5.22 -6.97 -1.05
CA GLU A 275 4.15 -6.04 -0.70
C GLU A 275 3.94 -6.09 0.82
N ALA A 276 3.49 -5.00 1.42
CA ALA A 276 3.02 -5.04 2.80
C ALA A 276 1.60 -5.63 2.88
N PHE A 277 0.74 -5.27 1.91
CA PHE A 277 -0.64 -5.77 1.82
C PHE A 277 -1.03 -6.13 0.38
N GLY A 278 -1.07 -5.16 -0.52
CA GLY A 278 -1.57 -5.32 -1.89
C GLY A 278 -2.95 -4.67 -2.08
N GLN A 279 -3.04 -3.36 -1.83
CA GLN A 279 -4.32 -2.62 -1.90
C GLN A 279 -5.08 -2.83 -3.21
N THR A 280 -4.39 -2.87 -4.35
CA THR A 280 -5.03 -3.09 -5.66
C THR A 280 -5.62 -4.51 -5.81
N VAL A 281 -5.07 -5.49 -5.11
CA VAL A 281 -5.64 -6.85 -5.01
C VAL A 281 -6.91 -6.81 -4.15
N ASN A 282 -6.87 -6.06 -3.05
CA ASN A 282 -8.03 -5.87 -2.17
C ASN A 282 -9.20 -5.23 -2.93
N GLU A 283 -8.93 -4.23 -3.76
CA GLU A 283 -9.93 -3.58 -4.62
C GLU A 283 -10.48 -4.54 -5.69
N ALA A 284 -9.62 -5.36 -6.31
CA ALA A 284 -10.05 -6.39 -7.25
C ALA A 284 -10.95 -7.44 -6.58
N ASN A 285 -10.58 -7.92 -5.39
CA ASN A 285 -11.42 -8.81 -4.58
C ASN A 285 -12.76 -8.17 -4.24
N ALA A 286 -12.77 -6.90 -3.84
CA ALA A 286 -13.99 -6.15 -3.49
C ALA A 286 -14.99 -6.04 -4.66
N ILE A 287 -14.52 -6.04 -5.89
CA ILE A 287 -15.34 -6.06 -7.10
C ILE A 287 -15.74 -7.50 -7.46
N GLY A 288 -14.92 -8.49 -7.05
CA GLY A 288 -15.06 -9.89 -7.42
C GLY A 288 -14.27 -10.29 -8.67
N VAL A 289 -13.30 -9.48 -9.06
CA VAL A 289 -12.36 -9.80 -10.16
C VAL A 289 -11.45 -10.94 -9.72
N PRO A 290 -11.25 -11.99 -10.53
CA PRO A 290 -10.24 -13.01 -10.26
C PRO A 290 -8.84 -12.39 -10.17
N VAL A 291 -8.06 -12.80 -9.17
CA VAL A 291 -6.71 -12.26 -8.96
C VAL A 291 -5.66 -13.36 -8.96
N ILE A 292 -4.45 -13.03 -9.43
CA ILE A 292 -3.27 -13.84 -9.20
C ILE A 292 -2.22 -13.04 -8.43
N VAL A 293 -1.72 -13.64 -7.36
CA VAL A 293 -0.67 -13.10 -6.49
C VAL A 293 0.42 -14.15 -6.26
N VAL A 294 1.52 -13.75 -5.63
CA VAL A 294 2.65 -14.64 -5.36
C VAL A 294 2.99 -14.74 -3.87
N GLU A 295 3.45 -15.91 -3.44
CA GLU A 295 4.02 -16.10 -2.11
C GLU A 295 5.29 -15.23 -1.90
N PRO A 296 5.62 -14.84 -0.63
CA PRO A 296 4.87 -15.16 0.59
C PRO A 296 3.75 -14.16 0.92
N TRP A 297 3.80 -12.92 0.45
CA TRP A 297 2.84 -11.88 0.81
C TRP A 297 1.41 -12.16 0.30
N GLY A 298 1.29 -12.88 -0.82
CA GLY A 298 -0.01 -13.29 -1.37
C GLY A 298 -0.82 -14.20 -0.44
N LEU A 299 -0.17 -14.86 0.53
CA LEU A 299 -0.84 -15.67 1.54
C LEU A 299 -1.80 -14.87 2.43
N ASN A 300 -1.70 -13.54 2.44
CA ASN A 300 -2.71 -12.68 3.08
C ASN A 300 -4.13 -12.89 2.50
N PHE A 301 -4.21 -13.38 1.28
CA PHE A 301 -5.46 -13.56 0.53
C PHE A 301 -5.88 -15.04 0.40
N LYS A 302 -5.26 -15.96 1.16
CA LYS A 302 -5.47 -17.41 1.02
C LYS A 302 -6.91 -17.86 1.29
N GLU A 303 -7.63 -17.16 2.16
CA GLU A 303 -9.02 -17.47 2.51
C GLU A 303 -10.03 -16.79 1.55
N ARG A 304 -9.55 -15.98 0.60
CA ARG A 304 -10.43 -15.27 -0.32
C ARG A 304 -10.69 -16.09 -1.57
N THR A 305 -11.96 -16.26 -1.87
CA THR A 305 -12.42 -16.84 -3.15
C THR A 305 -11.86 -16.02 -4.32
N ARG A 306 -11.85 -16.57 -5.52
CA ARG A 306 -11.34 -15.92 -6.75
C ARG A 306 -9.90 -15.43 -6.64
N THR A 307 -9.09 -16.08 -5.80
CA THR A 307 -7.68 -15.74 -5.61
C THR A 307 -6.79 -16.92 -5.88
N LEU A 308 -5.92 -16.82 -6.88
CA LEU A 308 -4.87 -17.78 -7.17
C LEU A 308 -3.55 -17.31 -6.56
N ILE A 309 -2.96 -18.14 -5.70
CA ILE A 309 -1.64 -17.90 -5.12
C ILE A 309 -0.63 -18.82 -5.78
N THR A 310 0.40 -18.26 -6.41
CA THR A 310 1.45 -19.02 -7.08
C THR A 310 2.83 -18.69 -6.52
N LYS A 311 3.89 -19.30 -7.06
CA LYS A 311 5.29 -19.09 -6.65
C LYS A 311 6.10 -18.47 -7.77
N LEU A 312 6.99 -17.53 -7.42
CA LEU A 312 7.91 -16.95 -8.39
C LEU A 312 8.94 -17.97 -8.96
N SER A 313 9.11 -19.11 -8.31
CA SER A 313 9.98 -20.21 -8.78
C SER A 313 9.39 -21.01 -9.95
N LYS A 314 8.08 -20.97 -10.15
CA LYS A 314 7.42 -21.65 -11.28
C LYS A 314 7.72 -20.91 -12.59
N SER A 315 7.76 -21.65 -13.68
CA SER A 315 7.85 -21.09 -15.04
C SER A 315 6.58 -20.32 -15.42
N ASP A 316 6.69 -19.39 -16.36
CA ASP A 316 5.54 -18.61 -16.83
C ASP A 316 4.49 -19.49 -17.54
N GLU A 317 4.92 -20.63 -18.14
CA GLU A 317 4.03 -21.63 -18.74
C GLU A 317 3.24 -22.41 -17.68
N GLU A 318 3.89 -22.87 -16.61
CA GLU A 318 3.20 -23.56 -15.49
C GLU A 318 2.15 -22.63 -14.85
N VAL A 319 2.50 -21.36 -14.62
CA VAL A 319 1.56 -20.39 -14.08
C VAL A 319 0.40 -20.13 -15.04
N ALA A 320 0.64 -20.11 -16.35
CA ALA A 320 -0.44 -19.97 -17.34
C ALA A 320 -1.43 -21.14 -17.28
N LYS A 321 -0.95 -22.38 -17.12
CA LYS A 321 -1.81 -23.56 -16.96
C LYS A 321 -2.65 -23.48 -15.67
N GLU A 322 -2.06 -23.01 -14.57
CA GLU A 322 -2.79 -22.78 -13.32
C GLU A 322 -3.90 -21.73 -13.51
N ILE A 323 -3.59 -20.62 -14.19
CA ILE A 323 -4.57 -19.57 -14.47
C ILE A 323 -5.70 -20.08 -15.35
N ALA A 324 -5.40 -20.86 -16.40
CA ALA A 324 -6.41 -21.42 -17.30
C ALA A 324 -7.46 -22.26 -16.54
N ALA A 325 -7.00 -23.15 -15.67
CA ALA A 325 -7.89 -23.95 -14.81
C ALA A 325 -8.64 -23.07 -13.79
N PHE A 326 -7.95 -22.13 -13.17
CA PHE A 326 -8.50 -21.24 -12.15
C PHE A 326 -9.61 -20.32 -12.69
N LEU A 327 -9.48 -19.75 -13.88
CA LEU A 327 -10.45 -18.82 -14.43
C LEU A 327 -11.84 -19.45 -14.62
N GLU A 328 -11.91 -20.70 -15.01
CA GLU A 328 -13.19 -21.43 -15.14
C GLU A 328 -13.85 -21.69 -13.79
N GLU A 329 -13.05 -21.97 -12.77
CA GLU A 329 -13.53 -22.18 -11.42
C GLU A 329 -13.92 -20.86 -10.72
N ALA A 330 -13.12 -19.82 -10.89
CA ALA A 330 -13.34 -18.51 -10.26
C ALA A 330 -14.70 -17.89 -10.65
N LYS A 331 -15.17 -18.12 -11.88
CA LYS A 331 -16.50 -17.65 -12.35
C LYS A 331 -17.65 -18.23 -11.52
N LYS A 332 -17.48 -19.42 -10.94
CA LYS A 332 -18.50 -20.14 -10.16
C LYS A 332 -18.45 -19.79 -8.67
N GLN A 333 -17.35 -19.20 -8.21
CA GLN A 333 -17.17 -18.85 -6.82
C GLN A 333 -17.90 -17.55 -6.45
N PRO A 334 -18.36 -17.38 -5.20
CA PRO A 334 -18.92 -16.12 -4.72
C PRO A 334 -17.87 -15.01 -4.74
N LYS A 335 -18.32 -13.77 -4.74
CA LYS A 335 -17.48 -12.60 -4.53
C LYS A 335 -16.84 -12.65 -3.15
N PRO A 336 -15.52 -12.37 -2.99
CA PRO A 336 -14.87 -12.32 -1.68
C PRO A 336 -15.45 -11.22 -0.78
N GLU A 337 -15.51 -11.48 0.51
CA GLU A 337 -15.81 -10.46 1.50
C GLU A 337 -14.59 -9.57 1.75
N VAL A 338 -14.79 -8.26 1.74
CA VAL A 338 -13.76 -7.25 1.94
C VAL A 338 -14.32 -6.15 2.84
N LEU A 339 -13.53 -5.70 3.80
CA LEU A 339 -13.91 -4.60 4.69
C LEU A 339 -14.03 -3.28 3.91
N SER A 340 -15.04 -2.49 4.25
CA SER A 340 -15.06 -1.08 3.85
C SER A 340 -14.13 -0.25 4.75
N TRP A 341 -13.69 0.93 4.26
CA TRP A 341 -12.95 1.86 5.11
C TRP A 341 -13.75 2.34 6.32
N ASN A 342 -15.07 2.37 6.23
CA ASN A 342 -15.90 2.70 7.39
C ASN A 342 -15.78 1.65 8.48
N GLN A 343 -15.84 0.36 8.13
CA GLN A 343 -15.63 -0.75 9.07
C GLN A 343 -14.21 -0.76 9.65
N VAL A 344 -13.19 -0.46 8.82
CA VAL A 344 -11.80 -0.34 9.30
C VAL A 344 -11.65 0.79 10.31
N VAL A 345 -12.27 1.94 10.07
CA VAL A 345 -12.24 3.07 11.02
C VAL A 345 -12.95 2.72 12.33
N ASP A 346 -14.05 1.95 12.29
CA ASP A 346 -14.70 1.44 13.52
C ASP A 346 -13.77 0.53 14.33
N LEU A 347 -13.04 -0.36 13.65
CA LEU A 347 -12.03 -1.20 14.29
C LEU A 347 -10.88 -0.39 14.87
N TYR A 348 -10.42 0.66 14.17
CA TYR A 348 -9.38 1.55 14.68
C TYR A 348 -9.80 2.26 15.95
N PHE A 349 -11.04 2.75 16.02
CA PHE A 349 -11.58 3.34 17.23
C PHE A 349 -11.59 2.36 18.39
N LYS A 350 -12.13 1.17 18.14
CA LYS A 350 -12.28 0.15 19.17
C LYS A 350 -10.95 -0.41 19.68
N ILE A 351 -9.94 -0.51 18.82
CA ILE A 351 -8.73 -1.29 19.12
C ILE A 351 -7.48 -0.39 19.23
N LEU A 352 -7.35 0.61 18.35
CA LEU A 352 -6.10 1.39 18.26
C LEU A 352 -6.16 2.70 19.06
N TYR A 353 -7.34 3.34 19.15
CA TYR A 353 -7.49 4.68 19.74
C TYR A 353 -8.17 4.65 21.12
N SER A 354 -8.65 3.53 21.57
CA SER A 354 -9.09 3.32 22.96
C SER A 354 -7.85 3.17 23.83
N PRO A 355 -7.70 3.96 24.93
CA PRO A 355 -6.56 3.88 25.85
C PRO A 355 -6.53 2.56 26.61
#